data_8657d240b04d9920f80c4ced0ad607a4
#
_entry.id   8657d240b04d9920f80c4ced0ad607a4
#
_cell.length_a   1.000
_cell.length_b   1.000
_cell.length_c   1.000
_cell.angle_alpha   90.00
_cell.angle_beta   90.00
_cell.angle_gamma   90.00
#
_symmetry.space_group_name_H-M   'P 1'
#
loop_
_entity.id
_entity.type
_entity.pdbx_description
1 polymer ?
#
loop_
_entity_poly.entity_id
_entity_poly.type
_entity_poly.pdbx_seq_one_letter_code
_entity_poly.pdbx_strand_id
1 'polypeptide(L)'
;MSDKRLTELIKAQDAAYELLMDNRKRFDECVMFGAKVGSRVFLMNTMADMHKAEAGLLEASSAVALRAFELQEAKLKAKREGGGK
;
A
#
# COMPACT_ATOMS: atom_id res chain seq x y z
N MET A 1 3.13 -14.26 -20.01
CA MET A 1 2.89 -12.81 -20.12
C MET A 1 2.50 -12.22 -18.77
N SER A 2 3.10 -11.11 -18.41
CA SER A 2 2.74 -10.41 -17.20
C SER A 2 1.49 -9.57 -17.42
N ASP A 3 0.62 -9.52 -16.43
CA ASP A 3 -0.57 -8.69 -16.46
C ASP A 3 -0.15 -7.22 -16.25
N LYS A 4 -0.46 -6.39 -17.24
CA LYS A 4 -0.08 -4.98 -17.21
C LYS A 4 -0.74 -4.23 -16.05
N ARG A 5 -2.01 -4.54 -15.79
CA ARG A 5 -2.75 -3.92 -14.68
C ARG A 5 -2.14 -4.29 -13.33
N LEU A 6 -1.78 -5.56 -13.16
CA LEU A 6 -1.13 -6.02 -11.94
C LEU A 6 0.21 -5.30 -11.73
N THR A 7 0.99 -5.14 -12.79
CA THR A 7 2.27 -4.41 -12.73
C THR A 7 2.05 -2.97 -12.28
N GLU A 8 1.04 -2.29 -12.82
CA GLU A 8 0.71 -0.92 -12.44
C GLU A 8 0.26 -0.82 -10.98
N LEU A 9 -0.55 -1.80 -10.52
CA LEU A 9 -1.00 -1.85 -9.13
C LEU A 9 0.16 -2.10 -8.17
N ILE A 10 1.13 -2.93 -8.55
CA ILE A 10 2.33 -3.16 -7.74
C ILE A 10 3.17 -1.88 -7.65
N LYS A 11 3.31 -1.14 -8.73
CA LYS A 11 4.01 0.16 -8.72
C LYS A 11 3.32 1.15 -7.78
N ALA A 12 2.00 1.19 -7.81
CA ALA A 12 1.23 2.05 -6.91
C ALA A 12 1.41 1.63 -5.45
N GLN A 13 1.47 0.32 -5.19
CA GLN A 13 1.74 -0.22 -3.85
C GLN A 13 3.13 0.19 -3.37
N ASP A 14 4.15 0.09 -4.23
CA ASP A 14 5.51 0.47 -3.89
C ASP A 14 5.61 1.96 -3.58
N ALA A 15 4.95 2.81 -4.37
CA ALA A 15 4.91 4.25 -4.13
C ALA A 15 4.20 4.58 -2.80
N ALA A 16 3.11 3.88 -2.50
CA ALA A 16 2.39 4.06 -1.25
C ALA A 16 3.24 3.62 -0.04
N TYR A 17 4.02 2.56 -0.21
CA TYR A 17 4.94 2.08 0.82
C TYR A 17 6.04 3.11 1.11
N GLU A 18 6.64 3.68 0.06
CA GLU A 18 7.67 4.71 0.23
C GLU A 18 7.11 5.94 0.93
N LEU A 19 5.90 6.35 0.57
CA LEU A 19 5.24 7.48 1.20
C LEU A 19 5.00 7.21 2.69
N LEU A 20 4.59 5.98 3.03
CA LEU A 20 4.40 5.59 4.42
C LEU A 20 5.72 5.64 5.19
N MET A 21 6.81 5.13 4.60
CA MET A 21 8.13 5.13 5.26
C MET A 21 8.59 6.56 5.53
N ASP A 22 8.40 7.48 4.58
CA ASP A 22 8.76 8.88 4.75
C ASP A 22 7.95 9.54 5.86
N ASN A 23 6.65 9.31 5.89
CA ASN A 23 5.78 9.86 6.94
C ASN A 23 6.07 9.26 8.31
N ARG A 24 6.40 7.97 8.35
CA ARG A 24 6.75 7.29 9.59
C ARG A 24 8.06 7.84 10.16
N LYS A 25 9.03 8.13 9.30
CA LYS A 25 10.28 8.74 9.71
C LYS A 25 10.05 10.11 10.33
N ARG A 26 9.21 10.94 9.70
CA ARG A 26 8.84 12.25 10.25
C ARG A 26 8.16 12.13 11.60
N PHE A 27 7.26 11.17 11.71
CA PHE A 27 6.56 10.91 12.97
C PHE A 27 7.55 10.49 14.05
N ASP A 28 8.45 9.56 13.77
CA ASP A 28 9.46 9.10 14.73
C ASP A 28 10.35 10.25 15.19
N GLU A 29 10.80 11.08 14.25
CA GLU A 29 11.60 12.28 14.58
C GLU A 29 10.81 13.24 15.46
N CYS A 30 9.53 13.43 15.17
CA CYS A 30 8.67 14.29 15.95
C CYS A 30 8.47 13.76 17.37
N VAL A 31 8.35 12.44 17.55
CA VAL A 31 8.24 11.81 18.86
C VAL A 31 9.54 11.99 19.65
N MET A 32 10.69 11.80 18.99
CA MET A 32 11.99 11.92 19.67
C MET A 32 12.39 13.35 20.01
N PHE A 33 12.07 14.30 19.13
CA PHE A 33 12.53 15.67 19.23
C PHE A 33 11.42 16.71 19.29
N GLY A 34 10.17 16.27 19.38
CA GLY A 34 8.99 17.10 19.21
C GLY A 34 8.90 18.31 20.12
N ALA A 35 9.31 18.15 21.38
CA ALA A 35 9.30 19.25 22.34
C ALA A 35 10.25 20.39 21.95
N LYS A 36 11.29 20.09 21.17
CA LYS A 36 12.29 21.07 20.71
C LYS A 36 11.96 21.65 19.34
N VAL A 37 11.26 20.87 18.49
CA VAL A 37 11.11 21.19 17.07
C VAL A 37 9.69 21.65 16.71
N GLY A 38 8.69 21.28 17.49
CA GLY A 38 7.33 21.65 17.17
C GLY A 38 6.35 21.56 18.32
N SER A 39 5.14 21.98 18.06
CA SER A 39 4.03 21.95 18.99
C SER A 39 3.30 20.62 18.95
N ARG A 40 2.38 20.42 19.91
CA ARG A 40 1.48 19.27 19.93
C ARG A 40 0.66 19.19 18.62
N VAL A 41 0.29 20.35 18.06
CA VAL A 41 -0.44 20.42 16.79
C VAL A 41 0.40 19.81 15.66
N PHE A 42 1.70 20.11 15.63
CA PHE A 42 2.61 19.53 14.64
C PHE A 42 2.68 18.00 14.77
N LEU A 43 2.77 17.50 16.00
CA LEU A 43 2.74 16.05 16.25
C LEU A 43 1.44 15.41 15.72
N MET A 44 0.30 16.05 16.04
CA MET A 44 -0.99 15.53 15.58
C MET A 44 -1.10 15.53 14.06
N ASN A 45 -0.55 16.56 13.40
CA ASN A 45 -0.54 16.63 11.94
C ASN A 45 0.33 15.53 11.33
N THR A 46 1.51 15.26 11.89
CA THR A 46 2.37 14.17 11.39
C THR A 46 1.74 12.80 11.61
N MET A 47 1.03 12.62 12.73
CA MET A 47 0.26 11.39 12.98
C MET A 47 -0.84 11.22 11.94
N ALA A 48 -1.60 12.26 11.66
CA ALA A 48 -2.68 12.22 10.68
C ALA A 48 -2.14 11.86 9.28
N ASP A 49 -1.02 12.47 8.89
CA ASP A 49 -0.37 12.18 7.61
C ASP A 49 0.10 10.73 7.54
N MET A 50 0.67 10.22 8.63
CA MET A 50 1.11 8.83 8.71
C MET A 50 -0.06 7.85 8.58
N HIS A 51 -1.16 8.10 9.30
CA HIS A 51 -2.36 7.27 9.22
C HIS A 51 -2.98 7.29 7.82
N LYS A 52 -2.97 8.44 7.18
CA LYS A 52 -3.45 8.59 5.81
C LYS A 52 -2.59 7.76 4.85
N ALA A 53 -1.27 7.79 5.03
CA ALA A 53 -0.34 7.01 4.23
C ALA A 53 -0.53 5.51 4.47
N GLU A 54 -0.77 5.09 5.72
CA GLU A 54 -1.07 3.69 6.05
C GLU A 54 -2.35 3.23 5.35
N ALA A 55 -3.40 4.04 5.37
CA ALA A 55 -4.65 3.72 4.69
C ALA A 55 -4.44 3.59 3.19
N GLY A 56 -3.64 4.48 2.60
CA GLY A 56 -3.29 4.42 1.18
C GLY A 56 -2.55 3.14 0.80
N LEU A 57 -1.60 2.71 1.64
CA LEU A 57 -0.87 1.46 1.41
C LEU A 57 -1.80 0.26 1.54
N LEU A 58 -2.67 0.25 2.54
CA LEU A 58 -3.63 -0.83 2.75
C LEU A 58 -4.55 -0.97 1.53
N GLU A 59 -5.06 0.14 1.03
CA GLU A 59 -5.91 0.16 -0.17
C GLU A 59 -5.16 -0.35 -1.39
N ALA A 60 -3.93 0.12 -1.60
CA ALA A 60 -3.09 -0.32 -2.73
C ALA A 60 -2.76 -1.81 -2.63
N SER A 61 -2.45 -2.31 -1.43
CA SER A 61 -2.16 -3.72 -1.19
C SER A 61 -3.37 -4.59 -1.44
N SER A 62 -4.55 -4.13 -1.03
CA SER A 62 -5.81 -4.84 -1.27
C SER A 62 -6.11 -4.96 -2.77
N ALA A 63 -5.85 -3.88 -3.53
CA ALA A 63 -6.03 -3.90 -4.98
C ALA A 63 -5.10 -4.91 -5.66
N VAL A 64 -3.84 -4.98 -5.22
CA VAL A 64 -2.87 -5.97 -5.74
C VAL A 64 -3.36 -7.39 -5.44
N ALA A 65 -3.75 -7.65 -4.20
CA ALA A 65 -4.21 -8.97 -3.76
C ALA A 65 -5.45 -9.40 -4.54
N LEU A 66 -6.41 -8.51 -4.71
CA LEU A 66 -7.64 -8.81 -5.45
C LEU A 66 -7.33 -9.14 -6.91
N ARG A 67 -6.48 -8.35 -7.55
CA ARG A 67 -6.12 -8.61 -8.94
C ARG A 67 -5.38 -9.93 -9.11
N ALA A 68 -4.45 -10.24 -8.22
CA ALA A 68 -3.72 -11.52 -8.24
C ALA A 68 -4.69 -12.69 -8.06
N PHE A 69 -5.65 -12.55 -7.16
CA PHE A 69 -6.67 -13.58 -6.94
C PHE A 69 -7.54 -13.78 -8.17
N GLU A 70 -7.99 -12.71 -8.80
CA GLU A 70 -8.78 -12.77 -10.04
C GLU A 70 -8.03 -13.50 -11.15
N LEU A 71 -6.73 -13.25 -11.29
CA LEU A 71 -5.91 -13.93 -12.28
C LEU A 71 -5.79 -15.43 -11.99
N GLN A 72 -5.68 -15.81 -10.72
CA GLN A 72 -5.65 -17.21 -10.33
C GLN A 72 -6.98 -17.91 -10.61
N GLU A 73 -8.08 -17.24 -10.30
CA GLU A 73 -9.42 -17.74 -10.60
C GLU A 73 -9.59 -17.99 -12.11
N ALA A 74 -9.15 -17.04 -12.92
CA ALA A 74 -9.23 -17.16 -14.37
C ALA A 74 -8.40 -18.35 -14.88
N LYS A 75 -7.21 -18.57 -14.33
CA LYS A 75 -6.36 -19.72 -14.67
C LYS A 75 -7.01 -21.03 -14.29
N LEU A 76 -7.57 -21.11 -13.08
CA LEU A 76 -8.25 -22.33 -12.61
C LEU A 76 -9.49 -22.62 -13.46
N LYS A 77 -10.25 -21.61 -13.80
CA LYS A 77 -11.43 -21.76 -14.63
C LYS A 77 -11.06 -22.26 -16.03
N ALA A 78 -10.05 -21.65 -16.64
CA ALA A 78 -9.55 -22.06 -17.95
C ALA A 78 -9.04 -23.51 -17.91
N LYS A 79 -8.33 -23.89 -16.86
CA LYS A 79 -7.81 -25.25 -16.68
C LYS A 79 -8.92 -26.26 -16.49
N ARG A 80 -9.98 -25.92 -15.74
CA ARG A 80 -11.14 -26.78 -15.57
C ARG A 80 -11.85 -27.01 -16.89
N GLU A 81 -12.11 -25.94 -17.63
CA GLU A 81 -12.80 -25.98 -18.90
C GLU A 81 -11.98 -26.75 -19.94
N GLY A 82 -10.65 -26.53 -19.98
CA GLY A 82 -9.76 -27.24 -20.88
C GLY A 82 -9.45 -28.66 -20.45
N GLY A 83 -9.43 -28.93 -19.14
CA GLY A 83 -9.10 -30.24 -18.59
C GLY A 83 -10.26 -31.23 -18.52
N GLY A 84 -11.47 -30.75 -18.75
CA GLY A 84 -12.67 -31.58 -18.72
C GLY A 84 -12.85 -32.55 -19.89
N LYS A 85 -11.87 -32.61 -20.73
CA LYS A 85 -11.90 -33.53 -21.87
C LYS A 85 -11.38 -34.91 -21.47
#